data_f6b86d246ad90a253c17dd0ed49463c7
#
_entry.id   f6b86d246ad90a253c17dd0ed49463c7
#
_cell.length_a   1.000
_cell.length_b   1.000
_cell.length_c   1.000
_cell.angle_alpha   90.00
_cell.angle_beta   90.00
_cell.angle_gamma   90.00
#
_symmetry.space_group_name_H-M   'P 1'
#
loop_
_entity.id
_entity.type
_entity.pdbx_description
1 polymer ?
#
loop_
_entity_poly.entity_id
_entity_poly.type
_entity_poly.pdbx_seq_one_letter_code
_entity_poly.pdbx_strand_id
1 'polypeptide(L)'
;MHTRRGKRHAAISSQLHRGAFSAVWLWVMVFLLAAASFSGSRENSAGKPDKAGAPLSLTAASAIAPVPNAYVGSKVCAQCHAPIASRYSRTDMGRSMSEITPALLEKIPTAASVVDERIHRHFDVHAGDGKLLQSEYEIGNDGKELFQETHPVEWIIGSGANGFGALTRRGEFIFEAPLSFYSKTQAWALSPGYEFGDYGFNRPILPGCIACHSGRPQAVLGGNGRFLDPPFQELAIGCENCHGPGEAHVREMREGDSSAEGNTHSIVNPAKLEPWLADNICMSCHQTGDAIVLKPGKDYRDFKPGAPLDDTLGIFMVPPQRDSPQTDLLEHYFSMTLSKCYRSSGGQLSCITCHDPHLEPAAQDAPAYYRQKCLACHTAKSCALPLAIRQRRTPPDDCAGCHMPKRDVAVIAHAVLTNHRILAQAEEPYPDAAFHMTTLQMPDLVDLSAIPSKLKGPVAPLVLLQAYSQLMTANPPYRGRYFALAKKLQATDSNNADVLEALAALSIEQKDDEAAIRYLDSALKHGATSLSSYEQLSSLLVQQGRYQEAVDVLERGVKQMPYDALLYRLLGSSYLSLHKNSEATALLQQAVQVFPQDAVLRKLLQDSEEMVPTTNAK
;
A
#
# COMPACT_ATOMS: atom_id res chain seq x y z
N MET A 1 41.49 51.27 19.82
CA MET A 1 40.74 51.02 21.06
C MET A 1 39.52 50.20 20.60
N HIS A 2 39.63 48.93 20.56
CA HIS A 2 39.13 47.87 21.46
C HIS A 2 37.69 48.18 21.95
N THR A 3 36.70 47.38 21.82
CA THR A 3 36.46 45.97 21.55
C THR A 3 35.16 45.53 22.18
N ARG A 4 34.72 44.38 21.91
CA ARG A 4 33.67 43.58 22.57
C ARG A 4 32.23 43.80 22.07
N ARG A 5 31.88 43.07 21.02
CA ARG A 5 30.54 42.46 20.88
C ARG A 5 30.71 41.11 20.20
N GLY A 6 30.78 40.10 20.99
CA GLY A 6 30.72 38.72 20.56
C GLY A 6 30.17 37.88 21.70
N LYS A 7 29.27 36.94 21.38
CA LYS A 7 28.64 35.93 22.23
C LYS A 7 27.31 36.33 22.87
N ARG A 8 26.24 36.19 22.10
CA ARG A 8 24.89 35.80 22.56
C ARG A 8 24.01 35.50 21.36
N HIS A 9 24.25 34.39 20.64
CA HIS A 9 23.31 33.74 19.74
C HIS A 9 23.78 32.29 19.51
N ALA A 10 23.60 31.46 20.52
CA ALA A 10 23.72 30.01 20.38
C ALA A 10 23.08 29.33 21.61
N ALA A 11 21.78 29.45 21.78
CA ALA A 11 21.03 28.67 22.77
C ALA A 11 19.51 28.70 22.57
N ILE A 12 18.98 28.80 21.36
CA ILE A 12 17.50 28.71 21.13
C ILE A 12 17.17 27.77 19.96
N SER A 13 18.08 26.92 19.49
CA SER A 13 17.84 26.04 18.34
C SER A 13 17.67 24.56 18.68
N SER A 14 17.65 24.17 19.97
CA SER A 14 17.63 22.73 20.32
C SER A 14 16.33 22.22 20.97
N GLN A 15 15.29 23.02 21.06
CA GLN A 15 14.01 22.57 21.66
C GLN A 15 12.82 22.49 20.69
N LEU A 16 12.97 22.90 19.45
CA LEU A 16 11.88 22.82 18.45
C LEU A 16 11.91 21.56 17.56
N HIS A 17 12.93 20.71 17.69
CA HIS A 17 13.05 19.49 16.89
C HIS A 17 12.51 18.20 17.55
N ARG A 18 12.07 18.27 18.80
CA ARG A 18 11.55 17.08 19.52
C ARG A 18 10.02 16.87 19.41
N GLY A 19 9.29 17.85 18.91
CA GLY A 19 7.82 17.76 18.77
C GLY A 19 7.33 17.22 17.41
N ALA A 20 8.13 17.37 16.36
CA ALA A 20 7.74 16.98 15.00
C ALA A 20 8.07 15.52 14.64
N PHE A 21 8.99 14.90 15.38
CA PHE A 21 9.43 13.52 15.10
C PHE A 21 8.44 12.43 15.55
N SER A 22 7.54 12.72 16.49
CA SER A 22 6.59 11.72 17.00
C SER A 22 5.42 11.43 16.06
N ALA A 23 5.05 12.35 15.19
CA ALA A 23 3.89 12.16 14.30
C ALA A 23 4.19 11.33 13.05
N VAL A 24 5.44 11.36 12.56
CA VAL A 24 5.86 10.62 11.36
C VAL A 24 6.04 9.13 11.65
N TRP A 25 6.40 8.77 12.88
CA TRP A 25 6.58 7.38 13.31
C TRP A 25 5.32 6.50 13.21
N LEU A 26 4.16 7.12 13.38
CA LEU A 26 2.91 6.38 13.43
C LEU A 26 2.37 5.97 12.05
N TRP A 27 2.69 6.72 11.00
CA TRP A 27 2.14 6.49 9.66
C TRP A 27 2.67 5.23 8.98
N VAL A 28 3.94 4.90 9.18
CA VAL A 28 4.54 3.69 8.59
C VAL A 28 4.06 2.43 9.31
N MET A 29 3.81 2.49 10.61
CA MET A 29 3.24 1.35 11.37
C MET A 29 1.75 1.14 11.07
N VAL A 30 0.98 2.19 10.78
CA VAL A 30 -0.46 2.08 10.46
C VAL A 30 -0.69 1.42 9.10
N PHE A 31 0.18 1.64 8.10
CA PHE A 31 0.10 0.92 6.83
C PHE A 31 0.35 -0.58 6.96
N LEU A 32 1.10 -1.03 7.98
CA LEU A 32 1.37 -2.44 8.23
C LEU A 32 0.24 -3.15 9.00
N LEU A 33 -0.59 -2.43 9.76
CA LEU A 33 -1.67 -3.02 10.56
C LEU A 33 -3.02 -3.08 9.82
N ALA A 34 -3.22 -2.26 8.80
CA ALA A 34 -4.53 -2.08 8.17
C ALA A 34 -4.87 -3.05 7.03
N ALA A 35 -3.92 -3.82 6.53
CA ALA A 35 -4.15 -4.71 5.39
C ALA A 35 -4.67 -6.11 5.78
N ALA A 36 -4.91 -6.38 7.06
CA ALA A 36 -5.20 -7.73 7.56
C ALA A 36 -6.68 -8.04 7.82
N SER A 37 -7.62 -7.12 7.58
CA SER A 37 -9.00 -7.32 7.98
C SER A 37 -9.92 -7.58 6.79
N PHE A 38 -9.92 -8.79 6.27
CA PHE A 38 -10.98 -9.24 5.35
C PHE A 38 -11.33 -10.71 5.56
N SER A 39 -12.45 -10.96 6.22
CA SER A 39 -13.13 -12.25 6.17
C SER A 39 -14.53 -12.09 5.55
N GLY A 40 -14.67 -12.56 4.33
CA GLY A 40 -15.96 -12.75 3.70
C GLY A 40 -16.54 -14.10 4.10
N SER A 41 -17.59 -14.09 4.93
CA SER A 41 -18.37 -15.29 5.28
C SER A 41 -19.11 -15.80 4.05
N ARG A 42 -18.81 -17.01 3.61
CA ARG A 42 -19.71 -17.79 2.76
C ARG A 42 -20.59 -18.65 3.66
N GLU A 43 -21.84 -18.27 3.83
CA GLU A 43 -22.87 -19.16 4.34
C GLU A 43 -23.21 -20.23 3.31
N ASN A 44 -22.89 -21.48 3.64
CA ASN A 44 -23.47 -22.65 3.00
C ASN A 44 -24.73 -23.03 3.78
N SER A 45 -25.90 -22.62 3.29
CA SER A 45 -27.18 -23.17 3.76
C SER A 45 -27.51 -24.44 2.98
N ALA A 46 -27.32 -25.58 3.60
CA ALA A 46 -27.86 -26.87 3.15
C ALA A 46 -29.33 -27.00 3.57
N GLY A 47 -30.25 -26.73 2.67
CA GLY A 47 -31.67 -27.03 2.83
C GLY A 47 -32.00 -28.41 2.22
N LYS A 48 -32.67 -29.26 2.98
CA LYS A 48 -33.20 -30.56 2.62
C LYS A 48 -34.40 -30.47 1.66
N PRO A 49 -34.69 -31.51 0.86
CA PRO A 49 -35.69 -31.46 -0.19
C PRO A 49 -37.09 -31.80 0.32
N ASP A 50 -38.09 -31.13 -0.21
CA ASP A 50 -39.48 -31.59 -0.15
C ASP A 50 -40.16 -31.62 -1.54
N LYS A 51 -41.16 -32.49 -1.65
CA LYS A 51 -41.66 -33.20 -2.78
C LYS A 51 -42.57 -32.43 -3.75
N ALA A 52 -42.42 -32.79 -5.00
CA ALA A 52 -43.43 -33.07 -6.05
C ALA A 52 -44.59 -32.08 -6.28
N GLY A 53 -44.60 -31.50 -7.46
CA GLY A 53 -45.77 -30.98 -8.19
C GLY A 53 -45.43 -30.81 -9.68
N ALA A 54 -46.19 -31.48 -10.54
CA ALA A 54 -45.95 -31.66 -11.98
C ALA A 54 -46.36 -30.42 -12.82
N PRO A 55 -46.27 -30.43 -14.17
CA PRO A 55 -45.47 -29.44 -14.93
C PRO A 55 -46.34 -28.40 -15.65
N LEU A 56 -45.82 -27.21 -15.80
CA LEU A 56 -46.26 -26.26 -16.83
C LEU A 56 -45.08 -25.90 -17.73
N SER A 57 -45.12 -26.41 -18.91
CA SER A 57 -44.25 -26.07 -20.02
C SER A 57 -44.43 -24.61 -20.41
N LEU A 58 -43.38 -23.82 -20.24
CA LEU A 58 -43.19 -22.57 -20.95
C LEU A 58 -41.72 -22.57 -21.39
N THR A 59 -41.55 -22.66 -22.71
CA THR A 59 -40.26 -22.45 -23.39
C THR A 59 -39.73 -21.07 -23.06
N ALA A 60 -38.93 -21.01 -22.01
CA ALA A 60 -38.07 -19.84 -21.76
C ALA A 60 -36.84 -20.00 -22.65
N ALA A 61 -36.68 -19.11 -23.59
CA ALA A 61 -35.41 -18.92 -24.28
C ALA A 61 -34.32 -18.83 -23.22
N SER A 62 -33.39 -19.80 -23.22
CA SER A 62 -32.21 -19.77 -22.37
C SER A 62 -31.45 -18.48 -22.69
N ALA A 63 -31.58 -17.50 -21.84
CA ALA A 63 -30.62 -16.39 -21.82
C ALA A 63 -29.26 -17.02 -21.48
N ILE A 64 -28.41 -17.17 -22.48
CA ILE A 64 -27.03 -17.59 -22.32
C ILE A 64 -26.44 -16.59 -21.33
N ALA A 65 -26.08 -17.06 -20.14
CA ALA A 65 -25.37 -16.23 -19.17
C ALA A 65 -24.14 -15.64 -19.87
N PRO A 66 -23.90 -14.33 -19.79
CA PRO A 66 -22.76 -13.73 -20.46
C PRO A 66 -21.48 -14.44 -20.01
N VAL A 67 -20.71 -14.96 -20.97
CA VAL A 67 -19.41 -15.59 -20.71
C VAL A 67 -18.56 -14.56 -19.99
N PRO A 68 -17.97 -14.87 -18.83
CA PRO A 68 -17.13 -13.92 -18.11
C PRO A 68 -16.01 -13.44 -19.03
N ASN A 69 -15.87 -12.14 -19.22
CA ASN A 69 -14.80 -11.55 -20.02
C ASN A 69 -13.48 -11.66 -19.21
N ALA A 70 -12.50 -12.40 -19.74
CA ALA A 70 -11.25 -12.69 -19.05
C ALA A 70 -10.14 -11.68 -19.43
N TYR A 71 -9.11 -11.60 -18.58
CA TYR A 71 -7.89 -10.84 -18.85
C TYR A 71 -6.96 -11.67 -19.74
N VAL A 72 -6.42 -11.06 -20.79
CA VAL A 72 -5.58 -11.73 -21.80
C VAL A 72 -4.11 -11.33 -21.75
N GLY A 73 -3.78 -10.24 -21.04
CA GLY A 73 -2.43 -9.71 -20.89
C GLY A 73 -1.98 -8.80 -22.03
N SER A 74 -1.11 -7.86 -21.69
CA SER A 74 -0.62 -6.80 -22.61
C SER A 74 0.07 -7.34 -23.85
N LYS A 75 0.67 -8.55 -23.80
CA LYS A 75 1.30 -9.18 -24.98
C LYS A 75 0.29 -9.49 -26.09
N VAL A 76 -0.95 -9.83 -25.75
CA VAL A 76 -2.02 -10.06 -26.71
C VAL A 76 -2.44 -8.74 -27.37
N CYS A 77 -2.61 -7.69 -26.57
CA CYS A 77 -2.92 -6.35 -27.07
C CYS A 77 -1.88 -5.81 -28.06
N ALA A 78 -0.59 -6.06 -27.76
CA ALA A 78 0.52 -5.62 -28.58
C ALA A 78 0.53 -6.24 -30.00
N GLN A 79 -0.15 -7.36 -30.24
CA GLN A 79 -0.24 -7.97 -31.57
C GLN A 79 -0.93 -7.03 -32.59
N CYS A 80 -1.94 -6.27 -32.14
CA CYS A 80 -2.66 -5.31 -32.98
C CYS A 80 -2.28 -3.86 -32.68
N HIS A 81 -1.92 -3.53 -31.45
CA HIS A 81 -1.60 -2.18 -30.97
C HIS A 81 -0.09 -1.95 -30.77
N ALA A 82 0.76 -2.57 -31.61
CA ALA A 82 2.22 -2.54 -31.45
C ALA A 82 2.84 -1.14 -31.27
N PRO A 83 2.44 -0.07 -32.00
CA PRO A 83 3.00 1.27 -31.81
C PRO A 83 2.67 1.86 -30.43
N ILE A 84 1.46 1.60 -29.90
CA ILE A 84 1.04 2.05 -28.57
C ILE A 84 1.79 1.27 -27.51
N ALA A 85 1.81 -0.07 -27.61
CA ALA A 85 2.51 -0.94 -26.69
C ALA A 85 4.00 -0.59 -26.57
N SER A 86 4.67 -0.32 -27.72
CA SER A 86 6.07 0.10 -27.75
C SER A 86 6.34 1.45 -27.06
N ARG A 87 5.40 2.39 -27.12
CA ARG A 87 5.53 3.66 -26.39
C ARG A 87 5.27 3.47 -24.90
N TYR A 88 4.18 2.76 -24.58
CA TYR A 88 3.76 2.51 -23.21
C TYR A 88 4.82 1.75 -22.39
N SER A 89 5.48 0.75 -22.99
CA SER A 89 6.52 -0.02 -22.30
C SER A 89 7.73 0.82 -21.85
N ARG A 90 7.83 2.08 -22.29
CA ARG A 90 8.88 3.02 -21.88
C ARG A 90 8.42 4.01 -20.81
N THR A 91 7.13 4.07 -20.51
CA THR A 91 6.58 4.91 -19.43
C THR A 91 6.93 4.33 -18.06
N ASP A 92 6.84 5.15 -17.01
CA ASP A 92 7.08 4.70 -15.65
C ASP A 92 6.07 3.64 -15.21
N MET A 93 4.80 3.76 -15.62
CA MET A 93 3.79 2.72 -15.37
C MET A 93 4.13 1.40 -16.08
N GLY A 94 4.53 1.46 -17.35
CA GLY A 94 4.91 0.26 -18.12
C GLY A 94 6.20 -0.40 -17.63
N ARG A 95 6.95 0.25 -16.73
CA ARG A 95 8.17 -0.24 -16.08
C ARG A 95 8.06 -0.30 -14.56
N SER A 96 6.85 -0.24 -14.03
CA SER A 96 6.62 -0.16 -12.59
C SER A 96 7.13 -1.36 -11.79
N MET A 97 7.35 -2.49 -12.46
CA MET A 97 7.94 -3.70 -11.88
C MET A 97 8.63 -4.53 -12.96
N SER A 98 9.75 -5.16 -12.63
CA SER A 98 10.48 -6.04 -13.57
C SER A 98 11.24 -7.14 -12.83
N GLU A 99 11.54 -8.23 -13.56
CA GLU A 99 12.46 -9.26 -13.11
C GLU A 99 13.91 -8.78 -13.14
N ILE A 100 14.76 -9.40 -12.34
CA ILE A 100 16.21 -9.23 -12.45
C ILE A 100 16.68 -10.00 -13.68
N THR A 101 17.23 -9.27 -14.64
CA THR A 101 17.81 -9.81 -15.88
C THR A 101 19.24 -9.34 -16.04
N PRO A 102 20.11 -10.07 -16.79
CA PRO A 102 21.48 -9.61 -17.07
C PRO A 102 21.51 -8.19 -17.65
N ALA A 103 20.60 -7.87 -18.56
CA ALA A 103 20.50 -6.53 -19.16
C ALA A 103 20.10 -5.43 -18.17
N LEU A 104 19.39 -5.78 -17.09
CA LEU A 104 19.07 -4.87 -15.99
C LEU A 104 20.29 -4.68 -15.10
N LEU A 105 21.00 -5.76 -14.76
CA LEU A 105 22.21 -5.71 -13.92
C LEU A 105 23.31 -4.82 -14.51
N GLU A 106 23.40 -4.72 -15.83
CA GLU A 106 24.32 -3.78 -16.50
C GLU A 106 23.94 -2.30 -16.31
N LYS A 107 22.70 -2.00 -15.90
CA LYS A 107 22.16 -0.63 -15.82
C LYS A 107 22.00 -0.12 -14.40
N ILE A 108 22.11 -0.98 -13.40
CA ILE A 108 21.93 -0.62 -11.99
C ILE A 108 23.24 -0.82 -11.23
N PRO A 109 23.50 -0.05 -10.16
CA PRO A 109 24.63 -0.31 -9.28
C PRO A 109 24.48 -1.69 -8.63
N THR A 110 25.49 -2.55 -8.84
CA THR A 110 25.47 -3.94 -8.34
C THR A 110 26.46 -4.17 -7.20
N ALA A 111 26.98 -3.11 -6.60
CA ALA A 111 27.84 -3.16 -5.41
C ALA A 111 27.58 -1.95 -4.52
N ALA A 112 27.22 -2.19 -3.27
CA ALA A 112 27.07 -1.15 -2.26
C ALA A 112 27.17 -1.76 -0.86
N SER A 113 27.64 -0.97 0.10
CA SER A 113 27.57 -1.27 1.52
C SER A 113 26.90 -0.11 2.24
N VAL A 114 25.96 -0.42 3.12
CA VAL A 114 25.20 0.54 3.93
C VAL A 114 25.27 0.07 5.38
N VAL A 115 25.51 1.00 6.30
CA VAL A 115 25.52 0.70 7.75
C VAL A 115 24.39 1.48 8.40
N ASP A 116 23.56 0.80 9.17
CA ASP A 116 22.62 1.41 10.10
C ASP A 116 23.22 1.40 11.51
N GLU A 117 23.83 2.51 11.88
CA GLU A 117 24.45 2.69 13.20
C GLU A 117 23.43 2.61 14.36
N ARG A 118 22.15 2.83 14.09
CA ARG A 118 21.07 2.83 15.08
C ARG A 118 20.84 1.42 15.67
N ILE A 119 21.00 0.40 14.83
CA ILE A 119 20.80 -1.01 15.18
C ILE A 119 22.07 -1.84 14.99
N HIS A 120 23.22 -1.21 14.72
CA HIS A 120 24.52 -1.87 14.48
C HIS A 120 24.44 -2.92 13.37
N ARG A 121 23.75 -2.59 12.25
CA ARG A 121 23.49 -3.50 11.16
C ARG A 121 24.22 -3.09 9.90
N HIS A 122 24.78 -4.06 9.22
CA HIS A 122 25.44 -3.90 7.93
C HIS A 122 24.59 -4.54 6.84
N PHE A 123 24.50 -3.87 5.71
CA PHE A 123 23.80 -4.34 4.53
C PHE A 123 24.67 -4.19 3.30
N ASP A 124 24.75 -5.25 2.49
CA ASP A 124 25.50 -5.25 1.24
C ASP A 124 24.59 -5.57 0.06
N VAL A 125 24.88 -4.94 -1.07
CA VAL A 125 24.35 -5.31 -2.39
C VAL A 125 25.50 -5.82 -3.23
N HIS A 126 25.32 -6.97 -3.86
CA HIS A 126 26.33 -7.50 -4.80
C HIS A 126 25.66 -8.33 -5.90
N ALA A 127 26.33 -8.41 -7.05
CA ALA A 127 25.94 -9.31 -8.13
C ALA A 127 26.82 -10.57 -8.11
N GLY A 128 26.19 -11.73 -8.29
CA GLY A 128 26.85 -13.02 -8.38
C GLY A 128 25.97 -14.01 -9.13
N ASP A 129 26.58 -14.83 -10.00
CA ASP A 129 25.89 -15.87 -10.78
C ASP A 129 24.67 -15.37 -11.57
N GLY A 130 24.74 -14.14 -12.11
CA GLY A 130 23.65 -13.52 -12.85
C GLY A 130 22.48 -13.03 -12.00
N LYS A 131 22.62 -13.01 -10.68
CA LYS A 131 21.63 -12.56 -9.70
C LYS A 131 22.08 -11.28 -9.01
N LEU A 132 21.14 -10.49 -8.55
CA LEU A 132 21.36 -9.44 -7.57
C LEU A 132 21.07 -10.04 -6.19
N LEU A 133 21.98 -9.84 -5.27
CA LEU A 133 21.91 -10.37 -3.90
C LEU A 133 21.92 -9.21 -2.93
N GLN A 134 21.15 -9.30 -1.87
CA GLN A 134 21.29 -8.43 -0.70
C GLN A 134 21.61 -9.28 0.52
N SER A 135 22.57 -8.79 1.32
CA SER A 135 22.98 -9.41 2.57
C SER A 135 22.72 -8.48 3.74
N GLU A 136 22.42 -9.06 4.88
CA GLU A 136 22.36 -8.39 6.17
C GLU A 136 23.24 -9.15 7.16
N TYR A 137 24.03 -8.42 7.97
CA TYR A 137 24.90 -9.03 8.96
C TYR A 137 25.21 -8.09 10.14
N GLU A 138 25.65 -8.67 11.25
CA GLU A 138 26.08 -7.94 12.44
C GLU A 138 27.46 -8.43 12.88
N ILE A 139 28.33 -7.48 13.20
CA ILE A 139 29.66 -7.75 13.76
C ILE A 139 29.63 -7.47 15.25
N GLY A 140 29.95 -8.46 16.04
CA GLY A 140 30.06 -8.34 17.50
C GLY A 140 31.23 -7.49 17.95
N ASN A 141 31.25 -7.13 19.23
CA ASN A 141 32.32 -6.34 19.84
C ASN A 141 33.70 -7.03 19.80
N ASP A 142 33.72 -8.32 19.60
CA ASP A 142 34.96 -9.15 19.45
C ASP A 142 35.43 -9.22 17.99
N GLY A 143 34.74 -8.51 17.07
CA GLY A 143 35.05 -8.51 15.65
C GLY A 143 34.55 -9.74 14.90
N LYS A 144 33.81 -10.64 15.55
CA LYS A 144 33.23 -11.81 14.90
C LYS A 144 31.83 -11.51 14.41
N GLU A 145 31.46 -12.17 13.33
CA GLU A 145 30.12 -12.14 12.79
C GLU A 145 29.15 -12.88 13.73
N LEU A 146 28.12 -12.19 14.17
CA LEU A 146 27.07 -12.76 15.02
C LEU A 146 26.02 -13.52 14.19
N PHE A 147 25.72 -13.02 13.03
CA PHE A 147 24.92 -13.67 12.01
C PHE A 147 25.16 -13.00 10.66
N GLN A 148 24.86 -13.73 9.58
CA GLN A 148 24.73 -13.22 8.23
C GLN A 148 23.60 -13.96 7.53
N GLU A 149 22.78 -13.23 6.79
CA GLU A 149 21.84 -13.80 5.83
C GLU A 149 21.96 -13.11 4.48
N THR A 150 21.68 -13.84 3.41
CA THR A 150 21.76 -13.34 2.04
C THR A 150 20.61 -13.89 1.23
N HIS A 151 19.89 -12.99 0.54
CA HIS A 151 18.75 -13.35 -0.27
C HIS A 151 18.90 -12.87 -1.71
N PRO A 152 18.50 -13.68 -2.70
CA PRO A 152 18.40 -13.22 -4.08
C PRO A 152 17.23 -12.26 -4.22
N VAL A 153 17.46 -11.17 -4.94
CA VAL A 153 16.41 -10.27 -5.40
C VAL A 153 15.80 -10.88 -6.67
N GLU A 154 14.50 -11.16 -6.63
CA GLU A 154 13.79 -11.71 -7.79
C GLU A 154 13.17 -10.63 -8.66
N TRP A 155 12.65 -9.57 -8.03
CA TRP A 155 12.03 -8.43 -8.72
C TRP A 155 12.52 -7.10 -8.17
N ILE A 156 12.46 -6.10 -9.04
CA ILE A 156 12.50 -4.70 -8.61
C ILE A 156 11.11 -4.07 -8.78
N ILE A 157 10.73 -3.22 -7.84
CA ILE A 157 9.49 -2.46 -7.83
C ILE A 157 9.80 -0.97 -7.95
N GLY A 158 9.28 -0.33 -8.99
CA GLY A 158 9.58 1.04 -9.39
C GLY A 158 10.26 1.13 -10.75
N SER A 159 10.00 2.21 -11.47
CA SER A 159 10.52 2.44 -12.83
C SER A 159 11.99 2.88 -12.87
N GLY A 160 12.54 3.30 -11.73
CA GLY A 160 13.83 3.94 -11.64
C GLY A 160 13.79 5.46 -11.82
N ALA A 161 12.64 6.09 -12.06
CA ALA A 161 12.55 7.55 -12.16
C ALA A 161 12.94 8.26 -10.83
N ASN A 162 12.40 7.80 -9.72
CA ASN A 162 12.79 8.25 -8.37
C ASN A 162 13.72 7.23 -7.69
N GLY A 163 13.60 5.97 -8.05
CA GLY A 163 14.31 4.83 -7.51
C GLY A 163 13.56 3.53 -7.76
N PHE A 164 14.02 2.47 -7.15
CA PHE A 164 13.32 1.19 -7.12
C PHE A 164 13.63 0.44 -5.81
N GLY A 165 12.65 -0.27 -5.31
CA GLY A 165 12.81 -1.23 -4.22
C GLY A 165 13.17 -2.61 -4.75
N ALA A 166 13.75 -3.44 -3.90
CA ALA A 166 14.10 -4.82 -4.19
C ALA A 166 13.13 -5.77 -3.47
N LEU A 167 12.69 -6.81 -4.16
CA LEU A 167 11.79 -7.82 -3.63
C LEU A 167 12.45 -9.19 -3.65
N THR A 168 12.30 -9.92 -2.54
CA THR A 168 12.75 -11.30 -2.37
C THR A 168 11.55 -12.23 -2.20
N ARG A 169 11.73 -13.53 -2.46
CA ARG A 169 10.66 -14.53 -2.29
C ARG A 169 11.10 -15.66 -1.37
N ARG A 170 10.21 -16.07 -0.48
CA ARG A 170 10.36 -17.29 0.32
C ARG A 170 9.04 -18.07 0.31
N GLY A 171 9.02 -19.17 -0.43
CA GLY A 171 7.80 -19.98 -0.62
C GLY A 171 6.67 -19.17 -1.29
N GLU A 172 5.54 -19.06 -0.61
CA GLU A 172 4.36 -18.33 -1.08
C GLU A 172 4.37 -16.83 -0.70
N PHE A 173 5.41 -16.34 0.01
CA PHE A 173 5.50 -14.96 0.48
C PHE A 173 6.54 -14.17 -0.29
N ILE A 174 6.24 -12.89 -0.52
CA ILE A 174 7.15 -11.91 -1.11
C ILE A 174 7.47 -10.87 -0.05
N PHE A 175 8.73 -10.49 0.05
CA PHE A 175 9.23 -9.54 1.04
C PHE A 175 9.95 -8.38 0.38
N GLU A 176 9.82 -7.20 0.97
CA GLU A 176 10.69 -6.07 0.65
C GLU A 176 12.08 -6.33 1.25
N ALA A 177 13.11 -6.11 0.45
CA ALA A 177 14.49 -6.19 0.92
C ALA A 177 14.93 -4.91 1.64
N PRO A 178 15.94 -4.98 2.52
CA PRO A 178 16.36 -3.84 3.34
C PRO A 178 16.83 -2.62 2.57
N LEU A 179 17.38 -2.79 1.37
CA LEU A 179 17.92 -1.69 0.57
C LEU A 179 17.13 -1.44 -0.70
N SER A 180 16.87 -0.16 -0.96
CA SER A 180 16.32 0.40 -2.19
C SER A 180 17.36 1.29 -2.88
N PHE A 181 17.33 1.35 -4.20
CA PHE A 181 18.14 2.28 -4.98
C PHE A 181 17.39 3.59 -5.20
N TYR A 182 18.06 4.73 -4.95
CA TYR A 182 17.50 6.06 -5.09
C TYR A 182 18.20 6.83 -6.22
N SER A 183 17.44 7.20 -7.25
CA SER A 183 17.98 7.85 -8.46
C SER A 183 18.50 9.25 -8.22
N LYS A 184 17.95 9.98 -7.24
CA LYS A 184 18.43 11.34 -6.89
C LYS A 184 19.85 11.34 -6.33
N THR A 185 20.19 10.34 -5.52
CA THR A 185 21.51 10.18 -4.89
C THR A 185 22.43 9.23 -5.66
N GLN A 186 21.89 8.49 -6.62
CA GLN A 186 22.58 7.41 -7.34
C GLN A 186 23.22 6.38 -6.40
N ALA A 187 22.52 6.06 -5.31
CA ALA A 187 23.02 5.19 -4.25
C ALA A 187 21.91 4.27 -3.70
N TRP A 188 22.34 3.15 -3.15
CA TRP A 188 21.51 2.30 -2.29
C TRP A 188 21.45 2.91 -0.90
N ALA A 189 20.27 2.88 -0.30
CA ALA A 189 20.03 3.27 1.08
C ALA A 189 18.89 2.41 1.64
N LEU A 190 18.59 2.54 2.94
CA LEU A 190 17.49 1.80 3.56
C LEU A 190 16.19 2.00 2.77
N SER A 191 15.45 0.91 2.60
CA SER A 191 14.11 0.92 2.01
C SER A 191 13.15 1.75 2.88
N PRO A 192 12.12 2.38 2.30
CA PRO A 192 11.19 3.22 3.06
C PRO A 192 10.62 2.46 4.26
N GLY A 193 10.79 3.02 5.47
CA GLY A 193 10.33 2.45 6.73
C GLY A 193 11.39 1.64 7.50
N TYR A 194 12.44 1.17 6.85
CA TYR A 194 13.54 0.46 7.54
C TYR A 194 14.36 1.37 8.47
N GLU A 195 14.35 2.67 8.24
CA GLU A 195 14.92 3.67 9.13
C GLU A 195 14.24 3.70 10.51
N PHE A 196 13.10 3.03 10.68
CA PHE A 196 12.32 3.02 11.91
C PHE A 196 12.26 1.67 12.61
N GLY A 197 12.59 0.56 11.94
CA GLY A 197 12.48 -0.78 12.48
C GLY A 197 13.56 -1.71 11.96
N ASP A 198 13.85 -2.74 12.72
CA ASP A 198 14.68 -3.86 12.31
C ASP A 198 13.79 -4.98 11.77
N TYR A 199 13.55 -4.97 10.47
CA TYR A 199 12.69 -5.96 9.80
C TYR A 199 13.48 -7.10 9.16
N GLY A 200 14.77 -6.93 8.94
CA GLY A 200 15.58 -7.85 8.15
C GLY A 200 14.94 -8.11 6.78
N PHE A 201 14.89 -9.36 6.37
CA PHE A 201 14.18 -9.77 5.15
C PHE A 201 12.74 -10.25 5.43
N ASN A 202 12.12 -9.83 6.54
CA ASN A 202 10.84 -10.35 7.02
C ASN A 202 9.66 -9.37 6.88
N ARG A 203 9.80 -8.31 6.08
CA ARG A 203 8.73 -7.37 5.82
C ARG A 203 7.87 -7.82 4.62
N PRO A 204 6.67 -8.39 4.84
CA PRO A 204 5.89 -8.95 3.75
C PRO A 204 5.29 -7.87 2.85
N ILE A 205 5.22 -8.15 1.55
CA ILE A 205 4.47 -7.35 0.59
C ILE A 205 2.99 -7.73 0.69
N LEU A 206 2.16 -6.77 1.09
CA LEU A 206 0.73 -6.96 1.24
C LEU A 206 -0.02 -6.59 -0.05
N PRO A 207 -1.27 -7.09 -0.25
CA PRO A 207 -2.07 -6.81 -1.45
C PRO A 207 -2.23 -5.32 -1.74
N GLY A 208 -2.41 -4.49 -0.71
CA GLY A 208 -2.54 -3.03 -0.87
C GLY A 208 -1.29 -2.35 -1.42
N CYS A 209 -0.09 -2.86 -1.07
CA CYS A 209 1.16 -2.30 -1.58
C CYS A 209 1.34 -2.62 -3.07
N ILE A 210 1.11 -3.88 -3.43
CA ILE A 210 1.43 -4.38 -4.76
C ILE A 210 0.37 -4.02 -5.81
N ALA A 211 -0.86 -3.72 -5.39
CA ALA A 211 -1.97 -3.40 -6.30
C ALA A 211 -1.70 -2.17 -7.17
N CYS A 212 -0.94 -1.18 -6.64
CA CYS A 212 -0.59 0.05 -7.35
C CYS A 212 0.72 -0.05 -8.15
N HIS A 213 1.53 -1.08 -7.92
CA HIS A 213 2.86 -1.20 -8.50
C HIS A 213 3.01 -2.35 -9.50
N SER A 214 2.10 -3.33 -9.47
CA SER A 214 2.12 -4.44 -10.42
C SER A 214 0.85 -4.49 -11.28
N GLY A 215 0.95 -5.16 -12.41
CA GLY A 215 -0.16 -5.27 -13.35
C GLY A 215 -1.26 -6.20 -12.84
N ARG A 216 -0.89 -7.43 -12.53
CA ARG A 216 -1.85 -8.49 -12.15
C ARG A 216 -1.28 -9.37 -11.03
N PRO A 217 -1.20 -8.86 -9.79
CA PRO A 217 -0.74 -9.66 -8.66
C PRO A 217 -1.75 -10.74 -8.29
N GLN A 218 -1.27 -11.92 -7.93
CA GLN A 218 -2.08 -13.05 -7.52
C GLN A 218 -2.03 -13.26 -5.99
N ALA A 219 -2.27 -12.19 -5.24
CA ALA A 219 -2.34 -12.24 -3.79
C ALA A 219 -3.54 -13.08 -3.33
N VAL A 220 -3.35 -13.85 -2.25
CA VAL A 220 -4.41 -14.63 -1.61
C VAL A 220 -5.17 -13.73 -0.65
N LEU A 221 -6.48 -13.60 -0.83
CA LEU A 221 -7.32 -12.78 0.05
C LEU A 221 -7.27 -13.33 1.49
N GLY A 222 -7.03 -12.45 2.45
CA GLY A 222 -6.84 -12.83 3.86
C GLY A 222 -5.58 -13.69 4.12
N GLY A 223 -4.69 -13.81 3.13
CA GLY A 223 -3.49 -14.65 3.21
C GLY A 223 -2.25 -13.96 3.80
N ASN A 224 -2.39 -12.74 4.36
CA ASN A 224 -1.31 -12.02 5.05
C ASN A 224 0.00 -11.93 4.24
N GLY A 225 -0.08 -11.57 2.96
CA GLY A 225 1.09 -11.50 2.08
C GLY A 225 1.43 -12.79 1.33
N ARG A 226 0.55 -13.79 1.36
CA ARG A 226 0.68 -14.99 0.52
C ARG A 226 0.25 -14.72 -0.91
N PHE A 227 0.96 -15.35 -1.85
CA PHE A 227 0.67 -15.27 -3.27
C PHE A 227 0.51 -16.68 -3.86
N LEU A 228 -0.29 -16.77 -4.93
CA LEU A 228 -0.36 -17.96 -5.75
C LEU A 228 0.95 -18.13 -6.55
N ASP A 229 1.08 -19.25 -7.25
CA ASP A 229 2.19 -19.49 -8.17
C ASP A 229 1.68 -19.60 -9.62
N PRO A 230 2.14 -18.76 -10.55
CA PRO A 230 3.07 -17.63 -10.39
C PRO A 230 2.45 -16.47 -9.61
N PRO A 231 3.23 -15.66 -8.88
CA PRO A 231 2.68 -14.58 -8.05
C PRO A 231 2.16 -13.39 -8.86
N PHE A 232 2.54 -13.29 -10.10
CA PHE A 232 2.11 -12.24 -11.02
C PHE A 232 1.74 -12.83 -12.38
N GLN A 233 0.56 -12.51 -12.88
CA GLN A 233 0.20 -12.78 -14.28
C GLN A 233 0.80 -11.73 -15.22
N GLU A 234 0.92 -10.50 -14.75
CA GLU A 234 1.59 -9.38 -15.43
C GLU A 234 2.35 -8.57 -14.38
N LEU A 235 3.66 -8.34 -14.59
CA LEU A 235 4.51 -7.67 -13.61
C LEU A 235 4.20 -6.18 -13.53
N ALA A 236 4.52 -5.42 -14.57
CA ALA A 236 4.25 -3.99 -14.60
C ALA A 236 2.77 -3.71 -14.84
N ILE A 237 2.33 -2.51 -14.53
CA ILE A 237 0.99 -2.02 -14.88
C ILE A 237 0.78 -2.23 -16.38
N GLY A 238 -0.27 -2.96 -16.75
CA GLY A 238 -0.55 -3.36 -18.12
C GLY A 238 -1.73 -2.64 -18.74
N CYS A 239 -2.01 -2.96 -20.01
CA CYS A 239 -3.10 -2.35 -20.77
C CYS A 239 -4.45 -2.50 -20.06
N GLU A 240 -4.72 -3.67 -19.53
CA GLU A 240 -6.00 -4.03 -18.92
C GLU A 240 -6.21 -3.43 -17.52
N ASN A 241 -5.18 -2.84 -16.90
CA ASN A 241 -5.35 -2.06 -15.67
C ASN A 241 -6.18 -0.78 -15.93
N CYS A 242 -6.12 -0.24 -17.16
CA CYS A 242 -6.86 0.96 -17.56
C CYS A 242 -8.03 0.68 -18.50
N HIS A 243 -7.95 -0.41 -19.27
CA HIS A 243 -8.94 -0.76 -20.29
C HIS A 243 -9.90 -1.88 -19.89
N GLY A 244 -9.64 -2.55 -18.74
CA GLY A 244 -10.41 -3.72 -18.31
C GLY A 244 -10.11 -4.97 -19.13
N PRO A 245 -10.83 -6.09 -18.84
CA PRO A 245 -10.56 -7.39 -19.46
C PRO A 245 -10.80 -7.37 -20.96
N GLY A 246 -9.82 -7.89 -21.73
CA GLY A 246 -9.76 -7.74 -23.18
C GLY A 246 -10.26 -8.93 -24.01
N GLU A 247 -10.64 -10.05 -23.41
CA GLU A 247 -10.97 -11.28 -24.14
C GLU A 247 -12.10 -11.08 -25.15
N ALA A 248 -13.18 -10.43 -24.75
CA ALA A 248 -14.32 -10.18 -25.62
C ALA A 248 -13.92 -9.27 -26.80
N HIS A 249 -13.15 -8.21 -26.52
CA HIS A 249 -12.65 -7.31 -27.56
C HIS A 249 -11.75 -8.06 -28.58
N VAL A 250 -10.83 -8.89 -28.10
CA VAL A 250 -9.94 -9.69 -28.97
C VAL A 250 -10.75 -10.62 -29.85
N ARG A 251 -11.78 -11.26 -29.31
CA ARG A 251 -12.68 -12.14 -30.06
C ARG A 251 -13.43 -11.36 -31.14
N GLU A 252 -14.10 -10.27 -30.79
CA GLU A 252 -14.83 -9.41 -31.73
C GLU A 252 -13.93 -8.95 -32.88
N MET A 253 -12.73 -8.50 -32.59
CA MET A 253 -11.80 -8.03 -33.64
C MET A 253 -11.30 -9.16 -34.53
N ARG A 254 -11.15 -10.39 -34.03
CA ARG A 254 -10.73 -11.57 -34.82
C ARG A 254 -11.85 -12.13 -35.67
N GLU A 255 -13.07 -12.10 -35.21
CA GLU A 255 -14.28 -12.53 -35.92
C GLU A 255 -14.73 -11.55 -37.00
N GLY A 256 -14.13 -10.35 -37.04
CA GLY A 256 -14.42 -9.34 -38.05
C GLY A 256 -15.81 -8.71 -37.86
N ASP A 257 -16.33 -8.71 -36.64
CA ASP A 257 -17.59 -8.07 -36.30
C ASP A 257 -17.41 -6.54 -36.30
N SER A 258 -17.42 -5.98 -37.52
CA SER A 258 -17.39 -4.52 -37.76
C SER A 258 -18.75 -3.84 -37.55
N SER A 259 -19.77 -4.58 -37.08
CA SER A 259 -21.13 -4.06 -36.91
C SER A 259 -21.27 -3.11 -35.72
N ALA A 260 -20.24 -2.92 -34.93
CA ALA A 260 -20.18 -1.90 -33.87
C ALA A 260 -19.85 -0.52 -34.44
N GLU A 261 -20.65 -0.01 -35.35
CA GLU A 261 -20.73 1.44 -35.59
C GLU A 261 -21.22 2.12 -34.31
N GLY A 262 -20.27 2.72 -33.60
CA GLY A 262 -20.51 3.52 -32.40
C GLY A 262 -20.48 2.79 -31.08
N ASN A 263 -19.41 2.93 -30.35
CA ASN A 263 -19.29 2.85 -28.88
C ASN A 263 -19.47 1.52 -28.13
N THR A 264 -19.62 0.38 -28.76
CA THR A 264 -19.87 -0.90 -28.09
C THR A 264 -18.78 -1.95 -28.29
N HIS A 265 -17.51 -1.51 -28.32
CA HIS A 265 -16.45 -2.49 -28.16
C HIS A 265 -16.46 -2.98 -26.70
N SER A 266 -16.32 -4.28 -26.52
CA SER A 266 -16.30 -4.95 -25.19
C SER A 266 -15.06 -4.61 -24.35
N ILE A 267 -14.49 -3.41 -24.56
CA ILE A 267 -13.33 -2.88 -23.84
C ILE A 267 -13.54 -1.40 -23.52
N VAL A 268 -13.09 -0.99 -22.35
CA VAL A 268 -13.20 0.41 -21.93
C VAL A 268 -12.17 1.27 -22.67
N ASN A 269 -12.65 2.39 -23.21
CA ASN A 269 -11.77 3.47 -23.68
C ASN A 269 -11.91 4.66 -22.72
N PRO A 270 -10.90 4.94 -21.86
CA PRO A 270 -10.97 6.00 -20.87
C PRO A 270 -11.26 7.39 -21.46
N ALA A 271 -10.81 7.66 -22.69
CA ALA A 271 -11.08 8.93 -23.36
C ALA A 271 -12.55 9.14 -23.77
N LYS A 272 -13.37 8.09 -23.72
CA LYS A 272 -14.81 8.13 -24.02
C LYS A 272 -15.69 8.11 -22.78
N LEU A 273 -15.09 7.96 -21.60
CA LEU A 273 -15.79 8.01 -20.32
C LEU A 273 -16.10 9.46 -19.93
N GLU A 274 -17.08 9.61 -19.06
CA GLU A 274 -17.23 10.86 -18.30
C GLU A 274 -15.90 11.16 -17.57
N PRO A 275 -15.44 12.41 -17.52
CA PRO A 275 -14.13 12.77 -16.97
C PRO A 275 -13.85 12.15 -15.59
N TRP A 276 -14.84 12.16 -14.70
CA TRP A 276 -14.68 11.62 -13.36
C TRP A 276 -14.51 10.08 -13.31
N LEU A 277 -15.10 9.33 -14.26
CA LEU A 277 -14.90 7.88 -14.39
C LEU A 277 -13.51 7.56 -14.95
N ALA A 278 -13.04 8.38 -15.90
CA ALA A 278 -11.66 8.27 -16.38
C ALA A 278 -10.66 8.55 -15.26
N ASP A 279 -10.91 9.57 -14.44
CA ASP A 279 -10.06 9.93 -13.30
C ASP A 279 -10.06 8.84 -12.21
N ASN A 280 -11.18 8.12 -12.00
CA ASN A 280 -11.23 7.00 -11.06
C ASN A 280 -10.21 5.90 -11.38
N ILE A 281 -9.89 5.69 -12.67
CA ILE A 281 -8.85 4.76 -13.08
C ILE A 281 -7.48 5.21 -12.55
N CYS A 282 -7.16 6.49 -12.66
CA CYS A 282 -5.91 7.05 -12.16
C CYS A 282 -5.89 7.07 -10.61
N MET A 283 -7.02 7.46 -10.00
CA MET A 283 -7.17 7.56 -8.55
C MET A 283 -7.00 6.21 -7.85
N SER A 284 -7.31 5.10 -8.50
CA SER A 284 -7.13 3.76 -7.90
C SER A 284 -5.71 3.50 -7.40
N CYS A 285 -4.71 4.23 -7.96
CA CYS A 285 -3.29 4.15 -7.58
C CYS A 285 -2.68 5.50 -7.19
N HIS A 286 -3.18 6.61 -7.75
CA HIS A 286 -2.61 7.96 -7.54
C HIS A 286 -3.40 8.81 -6.54
N GLN A 287 -4.20 8.18 -5.69
CA GLN A 287 -4.95 8.81 -4.61
C GLN A 287 -4.88 7.92 -3.37
N THR A 288 -4.23 8.35 -2.32
CA THR A 288 -3.99 7.52 -1.14
C THR A 288 -4.82 7.93 0.08
N GLY A 289 -5.07 9.21 0.29
CA GLY A 289 -5.74 9.69 1.50
C GLY A 289 -4.96 9.38 2.78
N ASP A 290 -5.64 9.57 3.91
CA ASP A 290 -5.15 9.22 5.23
C ASP A 290 -5.58 7.81 5.65
N ALA A 291 -6.60 7.25 4.99
CA ALA A 291 -7.05 5.87 5.15
C ALA A 291 -7.61 5.33 3.83
N ILE A 292 -7.27 4.10 3.49
CA ILE A 292 -7.83 3.34 2.36
C ILE A 292 -8.51 2.11 2.92
N VAL A 293 -9.78 1.93 2.58
CA VAL A 293 -10.61 0.83 3.05
C VAL A 293 -11.26 0.14 1.87
N LEU A 294 -11.07 -1.16 1.76
CA LEU A 294 -11.84 -1.97 0.83
C LEU A 294 -13.30 -2.05 1.28
N LYS A 295 -14.23 -1.96 0.35
CA LYS A 295 -15.66 -2.18 0.66
C LYS A 295 -15.87 -3.65 1.07
N PRO A 296 -16.86 -3.97 1.91
CA PRO A 296 -17.11 -5.33 2.37
C PRO A 296 -17.18 -6.35 1.21
N GLY A 297 -16.41 -7.42 1.32
CA GLY A 297 -16.35 -8.49 0.32
C GLY A 297 -15.62 -8.13 -0.97
N LYS A 298 -14.91 -6.99 -1.03
CA LYS A 298 -14.11 -6.56 -2.18
C LYS A 298 -12.63 -6.86 -2.00
N ASP A 299 -11.94 -6.95 -3.14
CA ASP A 299 -10.48 -7.04 -3.29
C ASP A 299 -10.02 -5.87 -4.19
N TYR A 300 -8.77 -5.49 -4.15
CA TYR A 300 -8.18 -4.49 -5.06
C TYR A 300 -8.38 -4.85 -6.55
N ARG A 301 -8.46 -6.15 -6.87
CA ARG A 301 -8.71 -6.66 -8.22
C ARG A 301 -10.17 -6.52 -8.68
N ASP A 302 -11.08 -6.17 -7.78
CA ASP A 302 -12.50 -5.98 -8.12
C ASP A 302 -12.80 -4.62 -8.73
N PHE A 303 -11.89 -3.65 -8.59
CA PHE A 303 -12.02 -2.40 -9.33
C PHE A 303 -11.95 -2.66 -10.84
N LYS A 304 -12.94 -2.17 -11.54
CA LYS A 304 -13.03 -2.30 -13.00
C LYS A 304 -12.99 -0.92 -13.64
N PRO A 305 -12.07 -0.68 -14.58
CA PRO A 305 -12.07 0.55 -15.36
C PRO A 305 -13.44 0.89 -15.91
N GLY A 306 -13.85 2.15 -15.75
CA GLY A 306 -15.18 2.62 -16.14
C GLY A 306 -16.28 2.48 -15.09
N ALA A 307 -16.00 1.78 -13.97
CA ALA A 307 -16.87 1.77 -12.80
C ALA A 307 -16.46 2.84 -11.78
N PRO A 308 -17.36 3.28 -10.88
CA PRO A 308 -17.01 4.14 -9.77
C PRO A 308 -15.97 3.46 -8.87
N LEU A 309 -14.91 4.18 -8.49
CA LEU A 309 -13.90 3.67 -7.55
C LEU A 309 -14.52 3.37 -6.18
N ASP A 310 -15.49 4.18 -5.78
CA ASP A 310 -16.24 4.03 -4.53
C ASP A 310 -17.04 2.72 -4.43
N ASP A 311 -17.27 2.00 -5.52
CA ASP A 311 -17.85 0.66 -5.47
C ASP A 311 -16.88 -0.40 -4.89
N THR A 312 -15.59 -0.10 -4.86
CA THR A 312 -14.54 -1.03 -4.42
C THR A 312 -13.74 -0.50 -3.23
N LEU A 313 -13.35 0.78 -3.28
CA LEU A 313 -12.47 1.43 -2.29
C LEU A 313 -13.14 2.66 -1.69
N GLY A 314 -13.07 2.81 -0.37
CA GLY A 314 -13.23 4.09 0.32
C GLY A 314 -11.86 4.71 0.57
N ILE A 315 -11.64 5.94 0.14
CA ILE A 315 -10.41 6.70 0.38
C ILE A 315 -10.76 7.92 1.22
N PHE A 316 -10.26 7.96 2.43
CA PHE A 316 -10.64 8.98 3.41
C PHE A 316 -9.47 9.89 3.75
N MET A 317 -9.79 11.16 3.96
CA MET A 317 -8.83 12.17 4.36
C MET A 317 -9.33 12.92 5.59
N VAL A 318 -8.41 13.24 6.52
CA VAL A 318 -8.66 14.15 7.63
C VAL A 318 -8.92 15.54 7.05
N PRO A 319 -10.02 16.23 7.42
CA PRO A 319 -10.33 17.53 6.87
C PRO A 319 -9.20 18.53 7.12
N PRO A 320 -8.78 19.29 6.09
CA PRO A 320 -7.79 20.34 6.28
C PRO A 320 -8.27 21.39 7.27
N GLN A 321 -7.36 21.88 8.12
CA GLN A 321 -7.63 22.97 9.07
C GLN A 321 -6.99 24.27 8.62
N ARG A 322 -7.68 25.43 8.81
CA ARG A 322 -7.20 26.74 8.33
C ARG A 322 -5.90 27.17 8.99
N ASP A 323 -5.74 26.85 10.25
CA ASP A 323 -4.62 27.33 11.09
C ASP A 323 -3.47 26.31 11.20
N SER A 324 -3.59 25.17 10.53
CA SER A 324 -2.52 24.19 10.47
C SER A 324 -1.68 24.41 9.21
N PRO A 325 -0.34 24.46 9.32
CA PRO A 325 0.50 24.37 8.13
C PRO A 325 0.15 23.06 7.44
N GLN A 326 -0.52 23.16 6.30
CA GLN A 326 -0.94 21.97 5.55
C GLN A 326 0.29 21.31 5.01
N THR A 327 0.53 20.12 5.51
CA THR A 327 1.43 19.18 4.89
C THR A 327 0.97 18.97 3.44
N ASP A 328 1.93 18.98 2.55
CA ASP A 328 1.71 18.80 1.14
C ASP A 328 1.00 17.47 0.90
N LEU A 329 -0.24 17.58 0.51
CA LEU A 329 -1.06 16.44 0.22
C LEU A 329 -0.49 15.74 -1.01
N LEU A 330 -0.17 14.46 -0.88
CA LEU A 330 0.25 13.57 -1.98
C LEU A 330 -0.90 13.28 -2.97
N GLU A 331 -2.06 13.89 -2.73
CA GLU A 331 -3.32 13.62 -3.37
C GLU A 331 -3.44 14.37 -4.71
N HIS A 332 -3.09 13.69 -5.80
CA HIS A 332 -3.09 14.31 -7.13
C HIS A 332 -4.46 14.82 -7.54
N TYR A 333 -5.47 13.97 -7.45
CA TYR A 333 -6.84 14.34 -7.84
C TYR A 333 -7.41 15.42 -6.92
N PHE A 334 -7.34 15.21 -5.60
CA PHE A 334 -7.82 16.18 -4.63
C PHE A 334 -7.17 17.55 -4.83
N SER A 335 -5.84 17.59 -4.95
CA SER A 335 -5.08 18.82 -5.19
C SER A 335 -5.52 19.49 -6.50
N MET A 336 -5.73 18.71 -7.57
CA MET A 336 -6.24 19.24 -8.86
C MET A 336 -7.61 19.88 -8.68
N THR A 337 -8.54 19.25 -7.94
CA THR A 337 -9.89 19.79 -7.73
C THR A 337 -9.90 21.15 -7.03
N LEU A 338 -8.88 21.43 -6.22
CA LEU A 338 -8.70 22.73 -5.54
C LEU A 338 -8.16 23.84 -6.45
N SER A 339 -7.67 23.50 -7.65
CA SER A 339 -7.15 24.50 -8.60
C SER A 339 -8.28 25.34 -9.20
N LYS A 340 -7.96 26.59 -9.54
CA LYS A 340 -8.90 27.44 -10.29
C LYS A 340 -9.23 26.87 -11.66
N CYS A 341 -8.25 26.21 -12.32
CA CYS A 341 -8.45 25.56 -13.61
C CYS A 341 -9.58 24.53 -13.55
N TYR A 342 -9.53 23.59 -12.59
CA TYR A 342 -10.56 22.57 -12.42
C TYR A 342 -11.93 23.19 -12.14
N ARG A 343 -12.01 24.09 -11.16
CA ARG A 343 -13.26 24.74 -10.75
C ARG A 343 -13.89 25.58 -11.88
N SER A 344 -13.06 26.26 -12.67
CA SER A 344 -13.52 27.09 -13.79
C SER A 344 -13.91 26.26 -15.02
N SER A 345 -13.40 25.04 -15.16
CA SER A 345 -13.78 24.11 -16.23
C SER A 345 -15.12 23.42 -15.98
N GLY A 346 -15.75 23.62 -14.81
CA GLY A 346 -16.96 22.90 -14.41
C GLY A 346 -16.71 21.40 -14.21
N GLY A 347 -15.48 21.01 -13.83
CA GLY A 347 -15.09 19.61 -13.65
C GLY A 347 -14.75 18.87 -14.96
N GLN A 348 -14.54 19.60 -16.05
CA GLN A 348 -14.13 18.99 -17.33
C GLN A 348 -12.62 18.75 -17.43
N LEU A 349 -11.82 19.43 -16.60
CA LEU A 349 -10.40 19.14 -16.49
C LEU A 349 -10.21 17.78 -15.81
N SER A 350 -9.48 16.88 -16.46
CA SER A 350 -9.20 15.54 -15.97
C SER A 350 -7.72 15.21 -16.12
N CYS A 351 -7.27 14.11 -15.55
CA CYS A 351 -5.89 13.63 -15.65
C CYS A 351 -5.42 13.54 -17.10
N ILE A 352 -6.25 12.97 -17.98
CA ILE A 352 -5.94 12.79 -19.40
C ILE A 352 -6.00 14.09 -20.23
N THR A 353 -6.47 15.19 -19.66
CA THR A 353 -6.36 16.51 -20.31
C THR A 353 -4.88 16.92 -20.47
N CYS A 354 -4.06 16.60 -19.47
CA CYS A 354 -2.64 16.97 -19.44
C CYS A 354 -1.72 15.79 -19.73
N HIS A 355 -2.10 14.57 -19.32
CA HIS A 355 -1.29 13.36 -19.47
C HIS A 355 -1.78 12.49 -20.62
N ASP A 356 -0.82 11.99 -21.42
CA ASP A 356 -1.06 10.84 -22.30
C ASP A 356 -0.52 9.60 -21.58
N PRO A 357 -1.38 8.68 -21.10
CA PRO A 357 -0.93 7.52 -20.35
C PRO A 357 -0.07 6.55 -21.18
N HIS A 358 -0.07 6.68 -22.51
CA HIS A 358 0.73 5.85 -23.40
C HIS A 358 2.08 6.49 -23.81
N LEU A 359 2.35 7.72 -23.34
CA LEU A 359 3.54 8.48 -23.71
C LEU A 359 4.02 9.33 -22.54
N GLU A 360 5.22 9.10 -22.11
CA GLU A 360 5.92 9.98 -21.20
C GLU A 360 6.93 10.84 -21.98
N PRO A 361 6.83 12.18 -21.93
CA PRO A 361 7.81 13.03 -22.57
C PRO A 361 9.18 12.87 -21.90
N ALA A 362 10.25 12.87 -22.69
CA ALA A 362 11.58 12.90 -22.11
C ALA A 362 11.76 14.13 -21.21
N ALA A 363 12.58 14.03 -20.16
CA ALA A 363 12.71 15.08 -19.14
C ALA A 363 13.03 16.46 -19.72
N GLN A 364 13.87 16.53 -20.76
CA GLN A 364 14.22 17.78 -21.45
C GLN A 364 13.06 18.36 -22.27
N ASP A 365 12.12 17.52 -22.73
CA ASP A 365 10.98 17.92 -23.58
C ASP A 365 9.71 18.19 -22.76
N ALA A 366 9.66 17.70 -21.53
CA ALA A 366 8.50 17.80 -20.64
C ALA A 366 8.00 19.24 -20.43
N PRO A 367 8.85 20.26 -20.20
CA PRO A 367 8.39 21.64 -20.07
C PRO A 367 7.64 22.16 -21.30
N ALA A 368 8.12 21.87 -22.49
CA ALA A 368 7.48 22.27 -23.74
C ALA A 368 6.18 21.49 -23.99
N TYR A 369 6.18 20.19 -23.69
CA TYR A 369 5.02 19.32 -23.80
C TYR A 369 3.87 19.82 -22.91
N TYR A 370 4.11 20.01 -21.62
CA TYR A 370 3.06 20.45 -20.68
C TYR A 370 2.65 21.91 -20.92
N ARG A 371 3.57 22.77 -21.38
CA ARG A 371 3.22 24.11 -21.81
C ARG A 371 2.15 24.11 -22.91
N GLN A 372 2.22 23.21 -23.89
CA GLN A 372 1.20 23.08 -24.94
C GLN A 372 -0.16 22.70 -24.37
N LYS A 373 -0.20 21.82 -23.33
CA LYS A 373 -1.43 21.47 -22.65
C LYS A 373 -2.06 22.69 -21.95
N CYS A 374 -1.26 23.52 -21.31
CA CYS A 374 -1.75 24.78 -20.71
C CYS A 374 -2.29 25.75 -21.79
N LEU A 375 -1.62 25.87 -22.93
CA LEU A 375 -2.00 26.76 -24.02
C LEU A 375 -3.23 26.30 -24.82
N ALA A 376 -3.74 25.10 -24.59
CA ALA A 376 -5.03 24.69 -25.13
C ALA A 376 -6.20 25.52 -24.55
N CYS A 377 -6.04 26.05 -23.32
CA CYS A 377 -7.04 26.89 -22.66
C CYS A 377 -6.52 28.32 -22.40
N HIS A 378 -5.22 28.48 -22.22
CA HIS A 378 -4.57 29.76 -21.93
C HIS A 378 -3.89 30.36 -23.16
N THR A 379 -3.70 31.67 -23.17
CA THR A 379 -2.86 32.35 -24.15
C THR A 379 -1.50 32.72 -23.52
N ALA A 380 -0.52 33.03 -24.33
CA ALA A 380 0.76 33.52 -23.82
C ALA A 380 0.65 34.82 -22.98
N LYS A 381 -0.45 35.57 -23.15
CA LYS A 381 -0.77 36.79 -22.41
C LYS A 381 -1.47 36.53 -21.06
N SER A 382 -1.92 35.28 -20.80
CA SER A 382 -2.59 34.95 -19.54
C SER A 382 -1.66 34.98 -18.34
N CYS A 383 -0.33 34.86 -18.55
CA CYS A 383 0.67 35.00 -17.52
C CYS A 383 1.07 36.48 -17.37
N ALA A 384 1.07 37.00 -16.15
CA ALA A 384 1.50 38.38 -15.86
C ALA A 384 3.00 38.61 -16.15
N LEU A 385 3.83 37.56 -16.11
CA LEU A 385 5.25 37.67 -16.41
C LEU A 385 5.48 37.74 -17.92
N PRO A 386 6.17 38.78 -18.44
CA PRO A 386 6.44 38.93 -19.88
C PRO A 386 7.13 37.73 -20.50
N LEU A 387 6.72 37.37 -21.73
CA LEU A 387 7.24 36.22 -22.45
C LEU A 387 8.77 36.24 -22.58
N ALA A 388 9.35 37.42 -22.86
CA ALA A 388 10.80 37.57 -22.97
C ALA A 388 11.56 37.23 -21.67
N ILE A 389 10.94 37.43 -20.51
CA ILE A 389 11.51 37.05 -19.21
C ILE A 389 11.37 35.53 -19.00
N ARG A 390 10.20 34.97 -19.31
CA ARG A 390 9.95 33.52 -19.19
C ARG A 390 10.87 32.71 -20.07
N GLN A 391 11.12 33.16 -21.30
CA GLN A 391 12.04 32.49 -22.25
C GLN A 391 13.52 32.49 -21.81
N ARG A 392 13.91 33.39 -20.91
CA ARG A 392 15.29 33.42 -20.37
C ARG A 392 15.49 32.48 -19.17
N ARG A 393 14.43 31.86 -18.67
CA ARG A 393 14.52 30.90 -17.55
C ARG A 393 15.02 29.54 -18.06
N THR A 394 15.46 28.72 -17.15
CA THR A 394 15.86 27.34 -17.41
C THR A 394 14.99 26.41 -16.56
N PRO A 395 14.14 25.59 -17.16
CA PRO A 395 13.80 25.51 -18.58
C PRO A 395 13.04 26.75 -19.08
N PRO A 396 13.10 27.06 -20.40
CA PRO A 396 12.45 28.24 -20.96
C PRO A 396 10.92 28.09 -20.97
N ASP A 397 10.24 29.15 -20.52
CA ASP A 397 8.78 29.27 -20.51
C ASP A 397 8.05 28.04 -19.90
N ASP A 398 8.61 27.50 -18.83
CA ASP A 398 8.06 26.34 -18.12
C ASP A 398 6.89 26.73 -17.23
N CYS A 399 5.68 26.54 -17.76
CA CYS A 399 4.44 26.83 -17.02
C CYS A 399 4.28 25.89 -15.80
N ALA A 400 4.54 24.61 -15.98
CA ALA A 400 4.39 23.61 -14.92
C ALA A 400 5.37 23.85 -13.78
N GLY A 401 6.64 24.11 -14.08
CA GLY A 401 7.66 24.39 -13.07
C GLY A 401 7.36 25.62 -12.22
N CYS A 402 6.58 26.59 -12.73
CA CYS A 402 6.17 27.77 -11.97
C CYS A 402 4.84 27.60 -11.24
N HIS A 403 3.85 26.94 -11.85
CA HIS A 403 2.49 26.85 -11.33
C HIS A 403 2.19 25.53 -10.62
N MET A 404 3.06 24.54 -10.75
CA MET A 404 2.96 23.21 -10.13
C MET A 404 4.32 22.84 -9.49
N PRO A 405 4.75 23.55 -8.45
CA PRO A 405 6.07 23.35 -7.87
C PRO A 405 6.24 21.92 -7.36
N LYS A 406 7.45 21.39 -7.56
CA LYS A 406 7.85 20.10 -6.98
C LYS A 406 8.10 20.27 -5.48
N ARG A 407 7.76 19.26 -4.72
CA ARG A 407 7.93 19.19 -3.27
C ARG A 407 8.54 17.87 -2.85
N ASP A 408 9.41 17.91 -1.86
CA ASP A 408 9.96 16.69 -1.26
C ASP A 408 8.85 15.91 -0.55
N VAL A 409 8.92 14.59 -0.66
CA VAL A 409 7.96 13.68 -0.04
C VAL A 409 8.58 13.12 1.23
N ALA A 410 7.97 13.41 2.38
CA ALA A 410 8.50 12.95 3.66
C ALA A 410 8.37 11.43 3.86
N VAL A 411 7.38 10.81 3.21
CA VAL A 411 7.06 9.37 3.37
C VAL A 411 7.97 8.48 2.53
N ILE A 412 8.49 9.00 1.41
CA ILE A 412 9.42 8.28 0.53
C ILE A 412 10.72 9.07 0.48
N ALA A 413 11.76 8.55 1.13
CA ALA A 413 13.05 9.20 1.18
C ALA A 413 13.56 9.55 -0.23
N HIS A 414 14.13 10.73 -0.37
CA HIS A 414 14.72 11.23 -1.62
C HIS A 414 13.76 11.36 -2.82
N ALA A 415 12.44 11.22 -2.63
CA ALA A 415 11.43 11.42 -3.67
C ALA A 415 10.92 12.86 -3.70
N VAL A 416 10.48 13.29 -4.88
CA VAL A 416 9.79 14.58 -5.08
C VAL A 416 8.54 14.36 -5.91
N LEU A 417 7.46 15.04 -5.55
CA LEU A 417 6.20 15.00 -6.29
C LEU A 417 5.83 16.39 -6.82
N THR A 418 5.19 16.41 -7.98
CA THR A 418 4.62 17.64 -8.54
C THR A 418 3.30 17.94 -7.86
N ASN A 419 3.14 19.16 -7.34
CA ASN A 419 1.91 19.61 -6.74
C ASN A 419 0.84 19.82 -7.82
N HIS A 420 -0.21 19.02 -7.83
CA HIS A 420 -1.32 19.11 -8.78
C HIS A 420 -2.33 20.21 -8.45
N ARG A 421 -2.18 20.92 -7.34
CA ARG A 421 -2.85 22.18 -7.11
C ARG A 421 -2.18 23.25 -7.97
N ILE A 422 -2.74 23.50 -9.16
CA ILE A 422 -2.20 24.47 -10.12
C ILE A 422 -2.40 25.87 -9.54
N LEU A 423 -1.31 26.49 -9.06
CA LEU A 423 -1.33 27.78 -8.38
C LEU A 423 -1.38 28.93 -9.40
N ALA A 424 -2.29 29.89 -9.23
CA ALA A 424 -2.29 31.10 -10.05
C ALA A 424 -1.10 32.02 -9.69
N GLN A 425 -0.65 31.98 -8.45
CA GLN A 425 0.52 32.70 -7.94
C GLN A 425 1.21 31.90 -6.83
N ALA A 426 2.50 32.16 -6.60
CA ALA A 426 3.20 31.59 -5.46
C ALA A 426 2.43 31.91 -4.15
N GLU A 427 2.39 30.96 -3.23
CA GLU A 427 1.72 31.10 -1.93
C GLU A 427 0.19 31.38 -2.01
N GLU A 428 -0.46 31.01 -3.11
CA GLU A 428 -1.92 31.09 -3.21
C GLU A 428 -2.56 30.32 -2.04
N PRO A 429 -3.45 30.96 -1.23
CA PRO A 429 -4.10 30.30 -0.11
C PRO A 429 -5.04 29.19 -0.61
N TYR A 430 -5.33 28.21 0.25
CA TYR A 430 -6.35 27.22 -0.08
C TYR A 430 -7.70 27.87 -0.25
N PRO A 431 -8.49 27.45 -1.26
CA PRO A 431 -9.85 27.96 -1.44
C PRO A 431 -10.75 27.51 -0.28
N ASP A 432 -11.75 28.31 0.04
CA ASP A 432 -12.72 27.97 1.09
C ASP A 432 -13.35 26.58 0.89
N ALA A 433 -13.53 26.16 -0.34
CA ALA A 433 -14.03 24.83 -0.68
C ALA A 433 -13.21 23.69 -0.04
N ALA A 434 -11.91 23.86 0.16
CA ALA A 434 -11.06 22.83 0.81
C ALA A 434 -11.47 22.54 2.26
N PHE A 435 -12.11 23.51 2.93
CA PHE A 435 -12.48 23.42 4.34
C PHE A 435 -13.95 23.02 4.57
N HIS A 436 -14.70 22.76 3.49
CA HIS A 436 -16.14 22.46 3.52
C HIS A 436 -16.49 21.18 2.73
N MET A 437 -15.59 20.20 2.70
CA MET A 437 -15.78 18.97 1.95
C MET A 437 -16.39 17.84 2.75
N THR A 438 -16.54 18.02 4.07
CA THR A 438 -17.24 17.07 4.94
C THR A 438 -18.75 17.14 4.73
N THR A 439 -19.46 16.08 5.12
CA THR A 439 -20.92 16.01 5.06
C THR A 439 -21.51 15.95 6.48
N LEU A 440 -22.82 16.16 6.61
CA LEU A 440 -23.52 16.01 7.90
C LEU A 440 -23.44 14.57 8.41
N GLN A 441 -23.40 13.59 7.52
CA GLN A 441 -23.27 12.17 7.85
C GLN A 441 -21.83 11.80 8.25
N MET A 442 -20.84 12.52 7.70
CA MET A 442 -19.43 12.32 7.95
C MET A 442 -18.74 13.68 8.18
N PRO A 443 -18.94 14.28 9.38
CA PRO A 443 -18.49 15.65 9.67
C PRO A 443 -16.98 15.74 9.93
N ASP A 444 -16.30 14.63 10.04
CA ASP A 444 -14.92 14.48 10.51
C ASP A 444 -13.97 13.85 9.49
N LEU A 445 -14.48 13.38 8.38
CA LEU A 445 -13.70 12.83 7.27
C LEU A 445 -14.19 13.39 5.94
N VAL A 446 -13.28 13.45 4.98
CA VAL A 446 -13.60 13.69 3.57
C VAL A 446 -13.47 12.35 2.85
N ASP A 447 -14.51 11.92 2.15
CA ASP A 447 -14.44 10.77 1.26
C ASP A 447 -13.95 11.23 -0.11
N LEU A 448 -12.67 10.96 -0.39
CA LEU A 448 -12.03 11.35 -1.64
C LEU A 448 -12.50 10.49 -2.82
N SER A 449 -12.87 9.24 -2.59
CA SER A 449 -13.37 8.32 -3.62
C SER A 449 -14.74 8.75 -4.14
N ALA A 450 -15.54 9.40 -3.30
CA ALA A 450 -16.88 9.91 -3.65
C ALA A 450 -16.89 11.33 -4.25
N ILE A 451 -15.79 12.09 -4.17
CA ILE A 451 -15.74 13.48 -4.71
C ILE A 451 -16.14 13.55 -6.18
N PRO A 452 -15.61 12.69 -7.08
CA PRO A 452 -15.96 12.75 -8.47
C PRO A 452 -17.35 12.21 -8.75
N SER A 453 -17.85 11.32 -7.89
CA SER A 453 -19.14 10.69 -8.11
C SER A 453 -20.28 11.63 -7.73
N LYS A 454 -21.26 11.73 -8.59
CA LYS A 454 -22.51 12.42 -8.27
C LYS A 454 -23.43 11.58 -7.36
N LEU A 455 -23.02 10.35 -7.07
CA LEU A 455 -23.73 9.38 -6.25
C LEU A 455 -23.28 9.54 -4.79
N LYS A 456 -24.01 10.32 -4.02
CA LYS A 456 -23.76 10.55 -2.59
C LYS A 456 -24.67 9.66 -1.77
N GLY A 457 -24.22 8.47 -1.44
CA GLY A 457 -24.82 7.61 -0.43
C GLY A 457 -24.11 7.75 0.92
N PRO A 458 -24.73 7.34 2.04
CA PRO A 458 -24.03 7.24 3.32
C PRO A 458 -22.94 6.17 3.25
N VAL A 459 -21.79 6.47 3.82
CA VAL A 459 -20.70 5.46 3.95
C VAL A 459 -21.16 4.37 4.93
N ALA A 460 -20.96 3.11 4.56
CA ALA A 460 -21.31 1.98 5.39
C ALA A 460 -20.56 2.05 6.74
N PRO A 461 -21.25 1.82 7.89
CA PRO A 461 -20.62 1.95 9.21
C PRO A 461 -19.37 1.08 9.41
N LEU A 462 -19.31 -0.13 8.85
CA LEU A 462 -18.13 -0.99 8.91
C LEU A 462 -16.94 -0.38 8.16
N VAL A 463 -17.16 0.28 7.02
CA VAL A 463 -16.11 1.00 6.29
C VAL A 463 -15.56 2.16 7.12
N LEU A 464 -16.44 2.91 7.81
CA LEU A 464 -16.01 3.97 8.73
C LEU A 464 -15.24 3.42 9.95
N LEU A 465 -15.65 2.26 10.47
CA LEU A 465 -14.93 1.60 11.56
C LEU A 465 -13.49 1.30 11.16
N GLN A 466 -13.29 0.72 9.98
CA GLN A 466 -11.95 0.43 9.46
C GLN A 466 -11.15 1.71 9.17
N ALA A 467 -11.78 2.77 8.63
CA ALA A 467 -11.11 4.06 8.44
C ALA A 467 -10.64 4.65 9.78
N TYR A 468 -11.48 4.65 10.80
CA TYR A 468 -11.10 5.12 12.13
C TYR A 468 -10.01 4.25 12.78
N SER A 469 -10.01 2.94 12.56
CA SER A 469 -8.94 2.04 13.00
C SER A 469 -7.58 2.46 12.43
N GLN A 470 -7.51 2.79 11.14
CA GLN A 470 -6.29 3.26 10.50
C GLN A 470 -5.82 4.63 11.03
N LEU A 471 -6.77 5.51 11.36
CA LEU A 471 -6.48 6.89 11.76
C LEU A 471 -6.19 7.07 13.24
N MET A 472 -6.74 6.22 14.12
CA MET A 472 -6.79 6.45 15.57
C MET A 472 -5.42 6.54 16.24
N THR A 473 -4.40 5.92 15.64
CA THR A 473 -3.05 5.91 16.20
C THR A 473 -2.33 7.24 15.97
N ALA A 474 -2.42 7.77 14.75
CA ALA A 474 -1.80 9.05 14.39
C ALA A 474 -2.64 10.25 14.86
N ASN A 475 -3.96 10.07 14.97
CA ASN A 475 -4.91 11.13 15.25
C ASN A 475 -5.80 10.76 16.45
N PRO A 476 -5.41 11.05 17.67
CA PRO A 476 -6.11 10.65 18.91
C PRO A 476 -7.62 10.90 18.94
N PRO A 477 -8.18 11.99 18.36
CA PRO A 477 -9.62 12.19 18.31
C PRO A 477 -10.42 11.05 17.67
N TYR A 478 -9.83 10.35 16.68
CA TYR A 478 -10.50 9.23 16.01
C TYR A 478 -10.63 7.98 16.89
N ARG A 479 -9.78 7.84 17.91
CA ARG A 479 -9.87 6.71 18.87
C ARG A 479 -11.22 6.68 19.58
N GLY A 480 -11.69 7.83 20.06
CA GLY A 480 -13.03 7.92 20.69
C GLY A 480 -14.16 7.56 19.73
N ARG A 481 -14.04 7.96 18.45
CA ARG A 481 -15.01 7.66 17.40
C ARG A 481 -15.01 6.18 17.03
N TYR A 482 -13.83 5.59 16.91
CA TYR A 482 -13.66 4.15 16.68
C TYR A 482 -14.39 3.32 17.72
N PHE A 483 -14.15 3.58 19.01
CA PHE A 483 -14.79 2.85 20.09
C PHE A 483 -16.29 3.13 20.22
N ALA A 484 -16.72 4.36 20.00
CA ALA A 484 -18.14 4.70 19.99
C ALA A 484 -18.91 3.97 18.88
N LEU A 485 -18.29 3.89 17.68
CA LEU A 485 -18.88 3.19 16.54
C LEU A 485 -18.88 1.67 16.77
N ALA A 486 -17.81 1.09 17.32
CA ALA A 486 -17.75 -0.33 17.66
C ALA A 486 -18.86 -0.74 18.65
N LYS A 487 -19.07 0.04 19.71
CA LYS A 487 -20.19 -0.18 20.67
C LYS A 487 -21.56 -0.14 19.99
N LYS A 488 -21.75 0.78 19.04
CA LYS A 488 -23.01 0.87 18.29
C LYS A 488 -23.21 -0.35 17.41
N LEU A 489 -22.15 -0.79 16.70
CA LEU A 489 -22.20 -1.93 15.80
C LEU A 489 -22.29 -3.28 16.53
N GLN A 490 -21.90 -3.34 17.79
CA GLN A 490 -22.06 -4.56 18.60
C GLN A 490 -23.51 -5.07 18.63
N ALA A 491 -24.49 -4.18 18.54
CA ALA A 491 -25.91 -4.55 18.56
C ALA A 491 -26.40 -5.13 17.22
N THR A 492 -25.80 -4.75 16.08
CA THR A 492 -26.24 -5.14 14.73
C THR A 492 -25.30 -6.14 14.07
N ASP A 493 -24.01 -6.09 14.40
CA ASP A 493 -22.92 -6.82 13.75
C ASP A 493 -22.04 -7.55 14.79
N SER A 494 -22.67 -8.17 15.79
CA SER A 494 -22.01 -8.77 16.97
C SER A 494 -20.94 -9.83 16.65
N ASN A 495 -21.03 -10.47 15.50
CA ASN A 495 -20.11 -11.52 15.04
C ASN A 495 -19.15 -11.03 13.94
N ASN A 496 -19.19 -9.74 13.58
CA ASN A 496 -18.25 -9.20 12.61
C ASN A 496 -16.86 -9.08 13.23
N ALA A 497 -15.85 -9.60 12.52
CA ALA A 497 -14.47 -9.67 13.02
C ALA A 497 -13.91 -8.29 13.39
N ASP A 498 -14.12 -7.27 12.54
CA ASP A 498 -13.62 -5.91 12.77
C ASP A 498 -14.25 -5.26 14.01
N VAL A 499 -15.56 -5.55 14.25
CA VAL A 499 -16.27 -5.07 15.43
C VAL A 499 -15.75 -5.75 16.70
N LEU A 500 -15.49 -7.05 16.64
CA LEU A 500 -14.92 -7.82 17.74
C LEU A 500 -13.49 -7.36 18.06
N GLU A 501 -12.65 -7.13 17.06
CA GLU A 501 -11.31 -6.56 17.24
C GLU A 501 -11.35 -5.17 17.88
N ALA A 502 -12.30 -4.33 17.46
CA ALA A 502 -12.48 -3.01 18.05
C ALA A 502 -12.94 -3.06 19.52
N LEU A 503 -13.82 -3.99 19.86
CA LEU A 503 -14.27 -4.21 21.24
C LEU A 503 -13.15 -4.80 22.10
N ALA A 504 -12.31 -5.67 21.54
CA ALA A 504 -11.12 -6.18 22.20
C ALA A 504 -10.13 -5.05 22.51
N ALA A 505 -9.82 -4.21 21.53
CA ALA A 505 -8.96 -3.05 21.73
C ALA A 505 -9.48 -2.09 22.82
N LEU A 506 -10.80 -1.88 22.85
CA LEU A 506 -11.43 -1.11 23.93
C LEU A 506 -11.27 -1.78 25.29
N SER A 507 -11.45 -3.11 25.36
CA SER A 507 -11.31 -3.88 26.62
C SER A 507 -9.88 -3.84 27.15
N ILE A 508 -8.88 -3.94 26.25
CA ILE A 508 -7.45 -3.77 26.61
C ILE A 508 -7.22 -2.37 27.21
N GLU A 509 -7.77 -1.33 26.60
CA GLU A 509 -7.64 0.03 27.13
C GLU A 509 -8.27 0.19 28.52
N GLN A 510 -9.37 -0.52 28.76
CA GLN A 510 -10.07 -0.55 30.05
C GLN A 510 -9.43 -1.50 31.07
N LYS A 511 -8.39 -2.23 30.67
CA LYS A 511 -7.71 -3.27 31.48
C LYS A 511 -8.65 -4.42 31.87
N ASP A 512 -9.63 -4.72 31.02
CA ASP A 512 -10.50 -5.89 31.13
C ASP A 512 -9.95 -7.01 30.22
N ASP A 513 -8.88 -7.65 30.69
CA ASP A 513 -8.16 -8.67 29.91
C ASP A 513 -9.04 -9.86 29.57
N GLU A 514 -9.97 -10.25 30.47
CA GLU A 514 -10.90 -11.34 30.22
C GLU A 514 -11.90 -11.02 29.11
N ALA A 515 -12.42 -9.79 29.06
CA ALA A 515 -13.26 -9.37 27.95
C ALA A 515 -12.46 -9.28 26.65
N ALA A 516 -11.23 -8.78 26.69
CA ALA A 516 -10.34 -8.71 25.54
C ALA A 516 -10.08 -10.11 24.96
N ILE A 517 -9.72 -11.09 25.80
CA ILE A 517 -9.52 -12.49 25.40
C ILE A 517 -10.76 -13.05 24.72
N ARG A 518 -11.95 -12.86 25.32
CA ARG A 518 -13.20 -13.35 24.72
C ARG A 518 -13.48 -12.73 23.35
N TYR A 519 -13.28 -11.43 23.20
CA TYR A 519 -13.51 -10.74 21.92
C TYR A 519 -12.49 -11.16 20.86
N LEU A 520 -11.19 -11.26 21.19
CA LEU A 520 -10.15 -11.69 20.27
C LEU A 520 -10.33 -13.14 19.82
N ASP A 521 -10.62 -14.04 20.75
CA ASP A 521 -10.91 -15.45 20.43
C ASP A 521 -12.16 -15.56 19.52
N SER A 522 -13.20 -14.77 19.81
CA SER A 522 -14.38 -14.68 18.96
C SER A 522 -14.03 -14.11 17.58
N ALA A 523 -13.21 -13.05 17.49
CA ALA A 523 -12.78 -12.46 16.23
C ALA A 523 -12.07 -13.49 15.35
N LEU A 524 -11.12 -14.25 15.91
CA LEU A 524 -10.42 -15.32 15.18
C LEU A 524 -11.34 -16.45 14.73
N LYS A 525 -12.35 -16.80 15.53
CA LYS A 525 -13.38 -17.79 15.16
C LYS A 525 -14.30 -17.29 14.04
N HIS A 526 -14.52 -16.00 13.95
CA HIS A 526 -15.33 -15.37 12.89
C HIS A 526 -14.49 -14.85 11.71
N GLY A 527 -13.24 -15.31 11.61
CA GLY A 527 -12.42 -15.13 10.42
C GLY A 527 -11.49 -13.92 10.46
N ALA A 528 -11.23 -13.32 11.63
CA ALA A 528 -10.11 -12.38 11.75
C ALA A 528 -8.79 -13.06 11.36
N THR A 529 -7.99 -12.37 10.57
CA THR A 529 -6.66 -12.85 10.13
C THR A 529 -5.56 -11.87 10.49
N SER A 530 -5.87 -10.81 11.24
CA SER A 530 -4.92 -9.76 11.58
C SER A 530 -3.81 -10.30 12.48
N LEU A 531 -2.56 -9.90 12.19
CA LEU A 531 -1.41 -10.19 13.05
C LEU A 531 -1.66 -9.70 14.48
N SER A 532 -2.22 -8.51 14.62
CA SER A 532 -2.52 -7.89 15.91
C SER A 532 -3.44 -8.75 16.79
N SER A 533 -4.45 -9.42 16.22
CA SER A 533 -5.34 -10.30 16.97
C SER A 533 -4.61 -11.53 17.52
N TYR A 534 -3.73 -12.14 16.72
CA TYR A 534 -2.90 -13.25 17.20
C TYR A 534 -1.92 -12.82 18.29
N GLU A 535 -1.21 -11.71 18.09
CA GLU A 535 -0.25 -11.17 19.05
C GLU A 535 -0.90 -10.79 20.38
N GLN A 536 -2.01 -10.05 20.32
CA GLN A 536 -2.70 -9.57 21.52
C GLN A 536 -3.32 -10.72 22.32
N LEU A 537 -4.03 -11.64 21.63
CA LEU A 537 -4.64 -12.79 22.30
C LEU A 537 -3.59 -13.66 22.98
N SER A 538 -2.54 -14.04 22.24
CA SER A 538 -1.50 -14.90 22.78
C SER A 538 -0.72 -14.22 23.90
N SER A 539 -0.41 -12.92 23.78
CA SER A 539 0.23 -12.16 24.84
C SER A 539 -0.58 -12.12 26.14
N LEU A 540 -1.89 -11.87 26.04
CA LEU A 540 -2.80 -11.87 27.20
C LEU A 540 -2.86 -13.26 27.85
N LEU A 541 -2.98 -14.33 27.05
CA LEU A 541 -3.01 -15.70 27.54
C LEU A 541 -1.69 -16.08 28.25
N VAL A 542 -0.55 -15.73 27.66
CA VAL A 542 0.78 -15.96 28.28
C VAL A 542 0.91 -15.19 29.60
N GLN A 543 0.50 -13.93 29.65
CA GLN A 543 0.52 -13.11 30.86
C GLN A 543 -0.32 -13.71 31.99
N GLN A 544 -1.42 -14.40 31.65
CA GLN A 544 -2.29 -15.08 32.61
C GLN A 544 -1.83 -16.52 32.95
N GLY A 545 -0.72 -16.99 32.37
CA GLY A 545 -0.23 -18.38 32.56
C GLY A 545 -1.08 -19.43 31.84
N ARG A 546 -1.97 -19.03 30.91
CA ARG A 546 -2.83 -19.94 30.12
C ARG A 546 -2.07 -20.46 28.90
N TYR A 547 -0.90 -21.08 29.17
CA TYR A 547 0.08 -21.44 28.12
C TYR A 547 -0.46 -22.43 27.08
N GLN A 548 -1.30 -23.40 27.48
CA GLN A 548 -1.84 -24.34 26.48
C GLN A 548 -2.78 -23.64 25.49
N GLU A 549 -3.62 -22.72 25.95
CA GLU A 549 -4.50 -21.95 25.08
C GLU A 549 -3.69 -21.00 24.19
N ALA A 550 -2.60 -20.42 24.74
CA ALA A 550 -1.67 -19.62 23.94
C ALA A 550 -1.03 -20.45 22.82
N VAL A 551 -0.58 -21.68 23.11
CA VAL A 551 -0.02 -22.59 22.10
C VAL A 551 -1.02 -22.84 20.96
N ASP A 552 -2.28 -23.15 21.29
CA ASP A 552 -3.31 -23.46 20.27
C ASP A 552 -3.56 -22.27 19.33
N VAL A 553 -3.47 -21.04 19.83
CA VAL A 553 -3.56 -19.80 19.05
C VAL A 553 -2.29 -19.56 18.24
N LEU A 554 -1.13 -19.69 18.86
CA LEU A 554 0.18 -19.38 18.28
C LEU A 554 0.56 -20.34 17.16
N GLU A 555 0.26 -21.64 17.29
CA GLU A 555 0.49 -22.61 16.21
C GLU A 555 -0.29 -22.27 14.93
N ARG A 556 -1.47 -21.68 15.07
CA ARG A 556 -2.23 -21.13 13.92
C ARG A 556 -1.60 -19.84 13.41
N GLY A 557 -1.18 -18.97 14.33
CA GLY A 557 -0.56 -17.68 14.01
C GLY A 557 0.73 -17.85 13.20
N VAL A 558 1.66 -18.70 13.63
CA VAL A 558 2.92 -18.93 12.91
C VAL A 558 2.73 -19.58 11.53
N LYS A 559 1.65 -20.35 11.33
CA LYS A 559 1.29 -20.89 10.01
C LYS A 559 0.76 -19.81 9.06
N GLN A 560 0.03 -18.84 9.59
CA GLN A 560 -0.51 -17.74 8.81
C GLN A 560 0.54 -16.66 8.52
N MET A 561 1.44 -16.42 9.47
CA MET A 561 2.44 -15.34 9.45
C MET A 561 3.81 -15.88 9.89
N PRO A 562 4.44 -16.73 9.06
CA PRO A 562 5.72 -17.37 9.40
C PRO A 562 6.91 -16.39 9.41
N TYR A 563 6.65 -15.12 9.16
CA TYR A 563 7.61 -14.02 9.15
C TYR A 563 7.53 -13.12 10.38
N ASP A 564 6.72 -13.48 11.38
CA ASP A 564 6.58 -12.69 12.62
C ASP A 564 7.35 -13.33 13.78
N ALA A 565 8.41 -12.66 14.24
CA ALA A 565 9.29 -13.16 15.29
C ALA A 565 8.61 -13.22 16.66
N LEU A 566 7.66 -12.33 16.96
CA LEU A 566 6.99 -12.30 18.26
C LEU A 566 6.14 -13.56 18.47
N LEU A 567 5.44 -14.02 17.43
CA LEU A 567 4.67 -15.27 17.53
C LEU A 567 5.56 -16.47 17.86
N TYR A 568 6.77 -16.55 17.27
CA TYR A 568 7.72 -17.62 17.58
C TYR A 568 8.31 -17.50 18.99
N ARG A 569 8.59 -16.27 19.47
CA ARG A 569 9.05 -16.03 20.85
C ARG A 569 7.99 -16.48 21.86
N LEU A 570 6.73 -16.08 21.64
CA LEU A 570 5.62 -16.46 22.53
C LEU A 570 5.34 -17.96 22.48
N LEU A 571 5.39 -18.59 21.31
CA LEU A 571 5.18 -20.03 21.17
C LEU A 571 6.30 -20.82 21.83
N GLY A 572 7.56 -20.46 21.58
CA GLY A 572 8.73 -21.10 22.18
C GLY A 572 8.71 -21.00 23.70
N SER A 573 8.45 -19.80 24.26
CA SER A 573 8.34 -19.61 25.70
C SER A 573 7.14 -20.35 26.32
N SER A 574 6.03 -20.47 25.60
CA SER A 574 4.85 -21.24 26.06
C SER A 574 5.16 -22.75 26.10
N TYR A 575 5.86 -23.30 25.10
CA TYR A 575 6.31 -24.69 25.13
C TYR A 575 7.26 -24.96 26.32
N LEU A 576 8.24 -24.07 26.57
CA LEU A 576 9.13 -24.19 27.71
C LEU A 576 8.37 -24.16 29.06
N SER A 577 7.38 -23.26 29.18
CA SER A 577 6.54 -23.17 30.37
C SER A 577 5.67 -24.40 30.60
N LEU A 578 5.35 -25.14 29.53
CA LEU A 578 4.63 -26.42 29.57
C LEU A 578 5.56 -27.64 29.68
N HIS A 579 6.86 -27.43 29.84
CA HIS A 579 7.91 -28.49 29.83
C HIS A 579 7.94 -29.32 28.53
N LYS A 580 7.47 -28.77 27.40
CA LYS A 580 7.55 -29.34 26.07
C LYS A 580 8.88 -28.95 25.42
N ASN A 581 10.00 -29.38 26.04
CA ASN A 581 11.34 -28.91 25.67
C ASN A 581 11.73 -29.31 24.24
N SER A 582 11.37 -30.52 23.81
CA SER A 582 11.69 -31.00 22.45
C SER A 582 10.98 -30.17 21.37
N GLU A 583 9.71 -29.86 21.60
CA GLU A 583 8.89 -29.03 20.70
C GLU A 583 9.41 -27.59 20.67
N ALA A 584 9.80 -27.05 21.83
CA ALA A 584 10.42 -25.73 21.94
C ALA A 584 11.72 -25.67 21.14
N THR A 585 12.64 -26.64 21.34
CA THR A 585 13.92 -26.66 20.64
C THR A 585 13.74 -26.76 19.12
N ALA A 586 12.86 -27.66 18.64
CA ALA A 586 12.61 -27.83 17.21
C ALA A 586 12.04 -26.54 16.58
N LEU A 587 11.07 -25.90 17.25
CA LEU A 587 10.49 -24.62 16.81
C LEU A 587 11.55 -23.50 16.78
N LEU A 588 12.33 -23.37 17.85
CA LEU A 588 13.31 -22.29 18.00
C LEU A 588 14.50 -22.45 17.05
N GLN A 589 14.91 -23.69 16.73
CA GLN A 589 15.90 -23.96 15.68
C GLN A 589 15.41 -23.46 14.32
N GLN A 590 14.14 -23.69 13.98
CA GLN A 590 13.55 -23.16 12.77
C GLN A 590 13.44 -21.62 12.82
N ALA A 591 13.00 -21.07 13.95
CA ALA A 591 12.82 -19.63 14.12
C ALA A 591 14.14 -18.86 13.96
N VAL A 592 15.25 -19.34 14.52
CA VAL A 592 16.56 -18.69 14.39
C VAL A 592 17.09 -18.72 12.96
N GLN A 593 16.68 -19.68 12.12
CA GLN A 593 17.00 -19.67 10.68
C GLN A 593 16.23 -18.58 9.91
N VAL A 594 15.00 -18.26 10.35
CA VAL A 594 14.16 -17.22 9.72
C VAL A 594 14.48 -15.83 10.27
N PHE A 595 14.88 -15.74 11.53
CA PHE A 595 15.17 -14.50 12.25
C PHE A 595 16.55 -14.56 12.91
N PRO A 596 17.63 -14.67 12.13
CA PRO A 596 18.97 -14.81 12.69
C PRO A 596 19.41 -13.58 13.50
N GLN A 597 18.83 -12.41 13.19
CA GLN A 597 19.05 -11.14 13.89
C GLN A 597 18.41 -11.10 15.30
N ASP A 598 17.46 -12.00 15.60
CA ASP A 598 16.67 -11.96 16.83
C ASP A 598 17.42 -12.57 18.05
N ALA A 599 17.96 -11.70 18.91
CA ALA A 599 18.70 -12.13 20.10
C ALA A 599 17.83 -12.88 21.12
N VAL A 600 16.52 -12.59 21.19
CA VAL A 600 15.60 -13.27 22.12
C VAL A 600 15.36 -14.71 21.68
N LEU A 601 15.14 -14.93 20.39
CA LEU A 601 14.98 -16.28 19.84
C LEU A 601 16.27 -17.11 20.02
N ARG A 602 17.45 -16.52 19.76
CA ARG A 602 18.72 -17.20 20.02
C ARG A 602 18.87 -17.60 21.49
N LYS A 603 18.50 -16.71 22.41
CA LYS A 603 18.56 -17.01 23.85
C LYS A 603 17.56 -18.10 24.24
N LEU A 604 16.32 -18.03 23.78
CA LEU A 604 15.33 -19.08 24.03
C LEU A 604 15.78 -20.45 23.51
N LEU A 605 16.43 -20.48 22.33
CA LEU A 605 16.99 -21.71 21.78
C LEU A 605 18.05 -22.28 22.71
N GLN A 606 19.02 -21.47 23.14
CA GLN A 606 20.04 -21.89 24.09
C GLN A 606 19.42 -22.46 25.38
N ASP A 607 18.46 -21.74 25.96
CA ASP A 607 17.80 -22.19 27.20
C ASP A 607 17.05 -23.52 26.97
N SER A 608 16.44 -23.72 25.79
CA SER A 608 15.74 -24.97 25.47
C SER A 608 16.70 -26.16 25.33
N GLU A 609 17.86 -25.94 24.73
CA GLU A 609 18.90 -27.00 24.56
C GLU A 609 19.49 -27.42 25.88
N GLU A 610 19.69 -26.51 26.85
CA GLU A 610 20.15 -26.79 28.19
C GLU A 610 19.15 -27.63 29.01
N MET A 611 17.84 -27.50 28.70
CA MET A 611 16.73 -28.21 29.36
C MET A 611 16.46 -29.61 28.76
N VAL A 612 16.95 -29.93 27.57
CA VAL A 612 16.81 -31.25 26.97
C VAL A 612 17.88 -32.16 27.62
N PRO A 613 17.50 -33.24 28.33
CA PRO A 613 18.49 -34.15 28.91
C PRO A 613 19.39 -34.71 27.80
N THR A 614 20.68 -34.47 27.87
CA THR A 614 21.64 -35.20 27.03
C THR A 614 21.50 -36.68 27.36
N THR A 615 20.78 -37.42 26.53
CA THR A 615 20.86 -38.87 26.53
C THR A 615 22.27 -39.22 26.08
N ASN A 616 23.19 -39.19 27.03
CA ASN A 616 24.57 -39.58 26.82
C ASN A 616 24.63 -41.06 26.47
N ALA A 617 25.19 -41.30 25.31
CA ALA A 617 25.84 -42.52 24.90
C ALA A 617 26.40 -43.31 26.09
N LYS A 618 25.91 -44.50 26.27
CA LYS A 618 26.67 -45.60 26.83
C LYS A 618 27.04 -46.57 25.72
#